data_12154e4bf53068e747a95aab5d306fe2
#
_entry.id   12154e4bf53068e747a95aab5d306fe2
#
_cell.length_a   1.000
_cell.length_b   1.000
_cell.length_c   1.000
_cell.angle_alpha   90.00
_cell.angle_beta   90.00
_cell.angle_gamma   90.00
#
_symmetry.space_group_name_H-M   'P 1'
#
loop_
_entity.id
_entity.type
_entity.pdbx_description
1 polymer ?
#
loop_
_entity_poly.entity_id
_entity_poly.type
_entity_poly.pdbx_seq_one_letter_code
_entity_poly.pdbx_strand_id
1 'polypeptide(L)'
;MSYINALDKQDYDSARKSLGDNVLVKGPSGEAFRSPDEFIGMMRNQRGKYDIKKVFVDGDDVCLLYDFVTTSVRVFFSSWYRVKDGKIASIQTVFDPRAFAAMQEKK
;
A
#
# COMPACT_ATOMS: atom_id res chain seq x y z
N MET A 1 0.28 -8.45 9.15
CA MET A 1 -0.68 -7.35 9.15
C MET A 1 -1.87 -7.73 8.28
N SER A 2 -3.08 -7.69 8.82
CA SER A 2 -4.28 -8.18 8.10
C SER A 2 -4.58 -7.39 6.82
N TYR A 3 -4.31 -6.08 6.82
CA TYR A 3 -4.49 -5.23 5.64
C TYR A 3 -3.63 -5.72 4.45
N ILE A 4 -2.35 -5.96 4.70
CA ILE A 4 -1.43 -6.44 3.65
C ILE A 4 -1.80 -7.86 3.21
N ASN A 5 -2.19 -8.72 4.13
CA ASN A 5 -2.63 -10.07 3.79
C ASN A 5 -3.88 -10.03 2.89
N ALA A 6 -4.81 -9.12 3.17
CA ALA A 6 -6.01 -8.95 2.35
C ALA A 6 -5.63 -8.48 0.94
N LEU A 7 -4.73 -7.50 0.82
CA LEU A 7 -4.27 -7.04 -0.48
C LEU A 7 -3.57 -8.14 -1.26
N ASP A 8 -2.73 -8.93 -0.60
CA ASP A 8 -2.00 -10.02 -1.26
C ASP A 8 -2.95 -11.09 -1.80
N LYS A 9 -4.06 -11.32 -1.10
CA LYS A 9 -5.11 -12.26 -1.53
C LYS A 9 -6.11 -11.63 -2.48
N GLN A 10 -5.95 -10.35 -2.79
CA GLN A 10 -6.90 -9.58 -3.60
C GLN A 10 -8.29 -9.50 -2.98
N ASP A 11 -8.34 -9.56 -1.65
CA ASP A 11 -9.57 -9.36 -0.87
C ASP A 11 -9.70 -7.88 -0.51
N TYR A 12 -10.15 -7.10 -1.48
CA TYR A 12 -10.19 -5.64 -1.35
C TYR A 12 -11.25 -5.16 -0.38
N ASP A 13 -12.31 -5.93 -0.18
CA ASP A 13 -13.33 -5.58 0.81
C ASP A 13 -12.78 -5.63 2.23
N SER A 14 -12.01 -6.66 2.55
CA SER A 14 -11.35 -6.77 3.86
C SER A 14 -10.27 -5.69 4.03
N ALA A 15 -9.51 -5.41 2.96
CA ALA A 15 -8.51 -4.34 2.99
C ALA A 15 -9.18 -2.99 3.27
N ARG A 16 -10.31 -2.69 2.62
CA ARG A 16 -11.07 -1.46 2.87
C ARG A 16 -11.49 -1.33 4.33
N LYS A 17 -11.93 -2.41 4.94
CA LYS A 17 -12.37 -2.41 6.35
C LYS A 17 -11.25 -2.12 7.32
N SER A 18 -10.00 -2.37 6.92
CA SER A 18 -8.83 -2.07 7.75
C SER A 18 -8.45 -0.58 7.74
N LEU A 19 -9.00 0.20 6.82
CA LEU A 19 -8.72 1.62 6.69
C LEU A 19 -9.75 2.45 7.45
N GLY A 20 -9.29 3.50 8.13
CA GLY A 20 -10.19 4.48 8.72
C GLY A 20 -10.88 5.31 7.64
N ASP A 21 -12.05 5.88 7.97
CA ASP A 21 -12.81 6.67 7.01
C ASP A 21 -12.11 7.95 6.59
N ASN A 22 -11.23 8.47 7.45
CA ASN A 22 -10.46 9.68 7.20
C ASN A 22 -8.99 9.37 6.92
N VAL A 23 -8.69 8.17 6.44
CA VAL A 23 -7.31 7.76 6.18
C VAL A 23 -6.63 8.72 5.19
N LEU A 24 -5.38 9.09 5.51
CA LEU A 24 -4.55 9.89 4.62
C LEU A 24 -3.48 8.99 4.03
N VAL A 25 -3.44 8.87 2.72
CA VAL A 25 -2.46 8.06 2.01
C VAL A 25 -1.58 8.97 1.16
N LYS A 26 -0.27 8.90 1.39
CA LYS A 26 0.71 9.69 0.63
C LYS A 26 1.65 8.77 -0.14
N GLY A 27 1.88 9.09 -1.40
CA GLY A 27 2.85 8.42 -2.25
C GLY A 27 4.18 9.16 -2.31
N PRO A 28 5.14 8.64 -3.09
CA PRO A 28 6.52 9.17 -3.12
C PRO A 28 6.62 10.56 -3.77
N SER A 29 5.68 10.93 -4.60
CA SER A 29 5.68 12.23 -5.29
C SER A 29 4.81 13.27 -4.59
N GLY A 30 4.35 12.98 -3.37
CA GLY A 30 3.54 13.89 -2.58
C GLY A 30 2.05 13.83 -2.89
N GLU A 31 1.62 12.98 -3.82
CA GLU A 31 0.20 12.78 -4.07
C GLU A 31 -0.47 12.20 -2.85
N ALA A 32 -1.74 12.56 -2.65
CA ALA A 32 -2.48 12.12 -1.47
C ALA A 32 -3.89 11.66 -1.86
N PHE A 33 -4.31 10.58 -1.23
CA PHE A 33 -5.69 10.10 -1.28
C PHE A 33 -6.30 10.32 0.09
N ARG A 34 -7.48 10.92 0.15
CA ARG A 34 -8.22 11.13 1.39
C ARG A 34 -9.49 10.29 1.47
N SER A 35 -9.76 9.54 0.41
CA SER A 35 -10.87 8.62 0.36
C SER A 35 -10.32 7.19 0.36
N PRO A 36 -10.69 6.37 1.35
CA PRO A 36 -10.26 4.97 1.34
C PRO A 36 -10.79 4.22 0.13
N ASP A 37 -11.95 4.60 -0.38
CA ASP A 37 -12.54 3.94 -1.55
C ASP A 37 -11.76 4.24 -2.82
N GLU A 38 -11.28 5.47 -2.99
CA GLU A 38 -10.40 5.82 -4.12
C GLU A 38 -9.09 5.05 -4.06
N PHE A 39 -8.50 4.95 -2.88
CA PHE A 39 -7.25 4.25 -2.70
C PHE A 39 -7.40 2.77 -3.02
N ILE A 40 -8.44 2.14 -2.49
CA ILE A 40 -8.70 0.72 -2.77
C ILE A 40 -9.03 0.51 -4.25
N GLY A 41 -9.74 1.46 -4.87
CA GLY A 41 -10.00 1.41 -6.31
C GLY A 41 -8.71 1.39 -7.13
N MET A 42 -7.73 2.21 -6.75
CA MET A 42 -6.41 2.20 -7.38
C MET A 42 -5.73 0.84 -7.19
N MET A 43 -5.79 0.30 -5.96
CA MET A 43 -5.15 -0.98 -5.67
C MET A 43 -5.76 -2.14 -6.45
N ARG A 44 -7.06 -2.08 -6.73
CA ARG A 44 -7.73 -3.09 -7.60
C ARG A 44 -7.14 -3.12 -9.01
N ASN A 45 -6.69 -1.95 -9.49
CA ASN A 45 -6.11 -1.83 -10.83
C ASN A 45 -4.64 -2.22 -10.88
N GLN A 46 -3.98 -2.29 -9.73
CA GLN A 46 -2.55 -2.61 -9.63
C GLN A 46 -2.35 -3.92 -8.88
N ARG A 47 -2.92 -4.98 -9.40
CA ARG A 47 -2.86 -6.29 -8.77
C ARG A 47 -1.44 -6.84 -8.78
N GLY A 48 -1.01 -7.36 -7.63
CA GLY A 48 0.31 -7.94 -7.48
C GLY A 48 0.42 -8.68 -6.18
N LYS A 49 1.62 -9.22 -5.93
CA LYS A 49 1.94 -9.94 -4.71
C LYS A 49 2.86 -9.11 -3.83
N TYR A 50 2.78 -9.34 -2.54
CA TYR A 50 3.56 -8.64 -1.53
C TYR A 50 4.56 -9.60 -0.91
N ASP A 51 5.83 -9.42 -1.25
CA ASP A 51 6.92 -10.23 -0.68
C ASP A 51 7.53 -9.44 0.48
N ILE A 52 7.06 -9.71 1.69
CA ILE A 52 7.45 -8.97 2.89
C ILE A 52 8.88 -9.35 3.29
N LYS A 53 9.76 -8.36 3.38
CA LYS A 53 11.16 -8.55 3.77
C LYS A 53 11.36 -8.30 5.25
N LYS A 54 10.73 -7.26 5.81
CA LYS A 54 10.94 -6.88 7.20
C LYS A 54 9.73 -6.12 7.72
N VAL A 55 9.42 -6.33 8.99
CA VAL A 55 8.34 -5.61 9.69
C VAL A 55 8.95 -4.96 10.94
N PHE A 56 8.70 -3.67 11.12
CA PHE A 56 9.07 -2.93 12.31
C PHE A 56 7.81 -2.41 12.97
N VAL A 57 7.68 -2.63 14.28
CA VAL A 57 6.53 -2.15 15.05
C VAL A 57 7.04 -1.28 16.18
N ASP A 58 6.49 -0.06 16.30
CA ASP A 58 6.79 0.87 17.36
C ASP A 58 5.48 1.49 17.84
N GLY A 59 4.89 0.92 18.90
CA GLY A 59 3.59 1.36 19.39
C GLY A 59 2.52 1.20 18.33
N ASP A 60 1.92 2.33 17.96
CA ASP A 60 0.87 2.37 16.93
C ASP A 60 1.42 2.54 15.51
N ASP A 61 2.73 2.61 15.36
CA ASP A 61 3.38 2.76 14.07
C ASP A 61 3.92 1.42 13.60
N VAL A 62 3.64 1.10 12.33
CA VAL A 62 4.13 -0.12 11.68
C VAL A 62 4.81 0.28 10.37
N CYS A 63 6.04 -0.20 10.17
CA CYS A 63 6.76 0.02 8.94
C CYS A 63 7.05 -1.32 8.28
N LEU A 64 6.71 -1.44 7.01
CA LEU A 64 6.96 -2.64 6.22
C LEU A 64 7.96 -2.34 5.12
N LEU A 65 8.93 -3.24 4.96
CA LEU A 65 9.81 -3.27 3.80
C LEU A 65 9.41 -4.50 2.98
N TYR A 66 9.06 -4.29 1.72
CA TYR A 66 8.58 -5.39 0.88
C TYR A 66 8.83 -5.12 -0.59
N ASP A 67 8.82 -6.19 -1.38
CA ASP A 67 8.75 -6.08 -2.83
C ASP A 67 7.30 -6.24 -3.27
N PHE A 68 6.86 -5.33 -4.10
CA PHE A 68 5.59 -5.46 -4.81
C PHE A 68 5.89 -6.09 -6.17
N VAL A 69 5.28 -7.23 -6.45
CA VAL A 69 5.62 -8.04 -7.61
C VAL A 69 4.41 -8.19 -8.52
N THR A 70 4.55 -7.75 -9.75
CA THR A 70 3.57 -8.01 -10.81
C THR A 70 4.18 -8.93 -11.84
N THR A 71 3.45 -9.25 -12.90
CA THR A 71 3.98 -10.06 -14.01
C THR A 71 5.11 -9.33 -14.76
N SER A 72 5.16 -8.01 -14.66
CA SER A 72 6.08 -7.18 -15.45
C SER A 72 7.20 -6.57 -14.64
N VAL A 73 7.04 -6.41 -13.33
CA VAL A 73 7.97 -5.63 -12.53
C VAL A 73 8.01 -6.09 -11.09
N ARG A 74 9.19 -5.94 -10.46
CA ARG A 74 9.40 -6.12 -9.02
C ARG A 74 9.95 -4.81 -8.48
N VAL A 75 9.25 -4.19 -7.54
CA VAL A 75 9.61 -2.87 -7.01
C VAL A 75 9.70 -2.93 -5.49
N PHE A 76 10.79 -2.42 -4.94
CA PHE A 76 10.98 -2.34 -3.50
C PHE A 76 10.18 -1.16 -2.94
N PHE A 77 9.39 -1.44 -1.90
CA PHE A 77 8.54 -0.45 -1.22
C PHE A 77 8.91 -0.36 0.24
N SER A 78 8.76 0.85 0.78
CA SER A 78 8.76 1.10 2.21
C SER A 78 7.44 1.80 2.54
N SER A 79 6.65 1.23 3.44
CA SER A 79 5.35 1.78 3.82
C SER A 79 5.26 1.95 5.32
N TRP A 80 4.88 3.14 5.76
CA TRP A 80 4.67 3.47 7.17
C TRP A 80 3.19 3.65 7.42
N TYR A 81 2.66 2.81 8.32
CA TYR A 81 1.25 2.80 8.70
C TYR A 81 1.12 3.29 10.12
N ARG A 82 0.21 4.22 10.34
CA ARG A 82 -0.18 4.62 11.70
C ARG A 82 -1.56 4.05 11.98
N VAL A 83 -1.68 3.29 13.06
CA VAL A 83 -2.92 2.62 13.45
C VAL A 83 -3.56 3.41 14.58
N LYS A 84 -4.88 3.61 14.49
CA LYS A 84 -5.65 4.28 15.53
C LYS A 84 -7.02 3.58 15.64
N ASP A 85 -7.39 3.22 16.87
CA ASP A 85 -8.66 2.56 17.16
C ASP A 85 -8.87 1.30 16.31
N GLY A 86 -7.81 0.54 16.10
CA GLY A 86 -7.85 -0.71 15.35
C GLY A 86 -7.89 -0.56 13.83
N LYS A 87 -7.79 0.68 13.32
CA LYS A 87 -7.82 0.95 11.89
C LYS A 87 -6.61 1.78 11.47
N ILE A 88 -6.24 1.69 10.20
CA ILE A 88 -5.13 2.47 9.66
C ILE A 88 -5.60 3.90 9.44
N ALA A 89 -4.95 4.85 10.13
CA ALA A 89 -5.28 6.27 10.05
C ALA A 89 -4.44 6.99 8.99
N SER A 90 -3.22 6.52 8.74
CA SER A 90 -2.38 7.11 7.68
C SER A 90 -1.43 6.07 7.11
N ILE A 91 -1.09 6.27 5.84
CA ILE A 91 -0.12 5.46 5.12
C ILE A 91 0.81 6.42 4.38
N GLN A 92 2.10 6.24 4.55
CA GLN A 92 3.09 6.93 3.74
C GLN A 92 3.97 5.89 3.07
N THR A 93 4.01 5.92 1.73
CA THR A 93 4.71 4.92 0.93
C THR A 93 5.80 5.58 0.11
N VAL A 94 6.97 4.96 0.10
CA VAL A 94 8.12 5.40 -0.69
C VAL A 94 8.56 4.27 -1.59
N PHE A 95 8.70 4.55 -2.86
CA PHE A 95 9.23 3.62 -3.86
C PHE A 95 9.73 4.44 -5.05
N ASP A 96 10.41 3.79 -5.98
CA ASP A 96 10.86 4.45 -7.21
C ASP A 96 9.73 4.41 -8.25
N PRO A 97 9.05 5.53 -8.51
CA PRO A 97 7.91 5.54 -9.44
C PRO A 97 8.31 5.32 -10.90
N ARG A 98 9.59 5.45 -11.23
CA ARG A 98 10.08 5.24 -12.61
C ARG A 98 9.83 3.83 -13.11
N ALA A 99 9.82 2.83 -12.21
CA ALA A 99 9.53 1.46 -12.59
C ALA A 99 8.12 1.31 -13.18
N PHE A 100 7.15 2.02 -12.61
CA PHE A 100 5.78 1.98 -13.11
C PHE A 100 5.61 2.83 -14.37
N ALA A 101 6.31 3.96 -14.46
CA ALA A 101 6.30 4.78 -15.68
C ALA A 101 6.84 3.99 -16.88
N ALA A 102 7.95 3.28 -16.70
CA ALA A 102 8.53 2.44 -17.75
C ALA A 102 7.57 1.33 -18.19
N MET A 103 6.83 0.76 -17.24
CA MET A 103 5.83 -0.27 -17.55
C MET A 103 4.68 0.31 -18.39
N GLN A 104 4.25 1.53 -18.10
CA GLN A 104 3.18 2.19 -18.85
C GLN A 104 3.62 2.55 -20.27
N GLU A 105 4.87 2.93 -20.45
CA GLU A 105 5.42 3.30 -21.75
C GLU A 105 5.49 2.12 -22.74
N LYS A 106 5.45 0.91 -22.24
CA LYS A 106 5.55 -0.30 -23.05
C LYS A 106 4.22 -0.77 -23.64
N LYS A 107 3.18 -0.03 -23.44
CA LYS A 107 1.86 -0.37 -23.96
C LYS A 107 1.76 -0.21 -25.46
#